data_9548f9cf05f1271f3d34ee76a90db8b5
#
_entry.id   9548f9cf05f1271f3d34ee76a90db8b5
#
_cell.length_a   1.000
_cell.length_b   1.000
_cell.length_c   1.000
_cell.angle_alpha   90.00
_cell.angle_beta   90.00
_cell.angle_gamma   90.00
#
_symmetry.space_group_name_H-M   'P 1'
#
loop_
_entity.id
_entity.type
_entity.pdbx_description
1 polymer ?
#
loop_
_entity_poly.entity_id
_entity_poly.type
_entity_poly.pdbx_seq_one_letter_code
_entity_poly.pdbx_strand_id
1 'polypeptide(L)'
;MTAEKITQGTEGLNVPNEPIIPFIIGDGIGPDIWKAASRVIDAAVEKAYNGEKRIEWKEVLAGQKAFDTTGEWLPQETLDTIKEYLIAVKGPLTTPIGGGIRSLNVALRQELDLFTCLRPVRWFKGVPSPVKRPQDVDMVIFRENTEDIYAGIEFKEGTTEVKKVIDFLQNEMGATNIRFPETSGIGIKPVSKEGTERLVRAAIQYAIDNNRKSVTLVHKGNIMKFTEGSFKQWGYDLALTEFGDQVFTWQQYDEIVEKEGRDAANAAQEKAEKEGKIIIKDSIADIFLQQILTRPAEHDVVTTMNLNGDYISDALAAQVGGIGIAPGANINYETGHAIFEATHGTAPKYAGLNKVNPSSVILSSVLMLEHLGWQEAADKITDSIEDTIASKVVTYDFARLMDGAEEVSTSAFADELIKNLK
;
A
#
# COMPACT_ATOMS: atom_id res chain seq x y z
N MET A 1 -32.05 -5.46 10.49
CA MET A 1 -31.50 -5.09 9.16
C MET A 1 -31.00 -6.38 8.54
N THR A 2 -31.04 -6.50 7.22
CA THR A 2 -30.56 -7.70 6.52
C THR A 2 -29.19 -7.35 5.90
N ALA A 3 -28.19 -8.17 6.17
CA ALA A 3 -26.86 -7.95 5.61
C ALA A 3 -26.86 -8.09 4.08
N GLU A 4 -26.22 -7.19 3.38
CA GLU A 4 -26.23 -7.08 1.92
C GLU A 4 -24.81 -6.90 1.36
N LYS A 5 -24.65 -7.16 0.06
CA LYS A 5 -23.39 -6.96 -0.64
C LYS A 5 -23.17 -5.47 -0.94
N ILE A 6 -21.89 -5.05 -0.89
CA ILE A 6 -21.45 -3.81 -1.52
C ILE A 6 -21.50 -4.02 -3.05
N THR A 7 -21.94 -3.01 -3.78
CA THR A 7 -21.99 -3.05 -5.25
C THR A 7 -21.34 -1.85 -5.87
N GLN A 8 -20.77 -2.00 -7.07
CA GLN A 8 -20.23 -0.89 -7.86
C GLN A 8 -21.38 -0.19 -8.60
N GLY A 9 -21.54 1.09 -8.33
CA GLY A 9 -22.48 1.96 -9.04
C GLY A 9 -21.76 2.87 -10.06
N THR A 10 -22.50 3.71 -10.73
CA THR A 10 -21.96 4.69 -11.70
C THR A 10 -21.19 5.85 -11.04
N GLU A 11 -21.50 6.14 -9.79
CA GLU A 11 -20.87 7.23 -9.01
C GLU A 11 -19.95 6.74 -7.90
N GLY A 12 -19.59 5.43 -7.89
CA GLY A 12 -18.77 4.82 -6.87
C GLY A 12 -19.47 3.63 -6.20
N LEU A 13 -19.00 3.25 -5.01
CA LEU A 13 -19.54 2.12 -4.27
C LEU A 13 -20.91 2.44 -3.66
N ASN A 14 -21.87 1.54 -3.83
CA ASN A 14 -23.11 1.53 -3.05
C ASN A 14 -22.89 0.67 -1.82
N VAL A 15 -22.77 1.33 -0.65
CA VAL A 15 -22.48 0.67 0.62
C VAL A 15 -23.75 0.60 1.47
N PRO A 16 -24.29 -0.58 1.77
CA PRO A 16 -25.45 -0.75 2.65
C PRO A 16 -25.07 -0.45 4.12
N ASN A 17 -26.07 -0.24 4.96
CA ASN A 17 -25.82 -0.03 6.40
C ASN A 17 -25.28 -1.29 7.10
N GLU A 18 -25.47 -2.46 6.51
CA GLU A 18 -24.98 -3.74 6.99
C GLU A 18 -24.28 -4.51 5.85
N PRO A 19 -23.06 -4.05 5.45
CA PRO A 19 -22.31 -4.73 4.40
C PRO A 19 -21.75 -6.06 4.88
N ILE A 20 -21.79 -7.07 3.99
CA ILE A 20 -21.05 -8.32 4.18
C ILE A 20 -19.63 -8.10 3.68
N ILE A 21 -18.64 -8.26 4.56
CA ILE A 21 -17.22 -8.09 4.24
C ILE A 21 -16.47 -9.40 4.47
N PRO A 22 -15.98 -10.06 3.41
CA PRO A 22 -15.07 -11.19 3.53
C PRO A 22 -13.80 -10.83 4.29
N PHE A 23 -13.30 -11.78 5.10
CA PHE A 23 -12.00 -11.64 5.72
C PHE A 23 -11.19 -12.93 5.67
N ILE A 24 -9.87 -12.79 5.52
CA ILE A 24 -8.89 -13.86 5.64
C ILE A 24 -8.16 -13.64 6.95
N ILE A 25 -8.31 -14.59 7.89
CA ILE A 25 -7.70 -14.46 9.23
C ILE A 25 -6.17 -14.40 9.18
N GLY A 26 -5.56 -15.06 8.20
CA GLY A 26 -4.12 -15.11 8.00
C GLY A 26 -3.41 -16.19 8.82
N ASP A 27 -2.10 -16.28 8.62
CA ASP A 27 -1.21 -17.25 9.25
C ASP A 27 -0.43 -16.62 10.40
N GLY A 28 0.22 -17.48 11.22
CA GLY A 28 1.08 -17.02 12.31
C GLY A 28 0.36 -16.16 13.32
N ILE A 29 0.71 -14.87 13.38
CA ILE A 29 0.06 -13.88 14.27
C ILE A 29 -1.32 -13.41 13.79
N GLY A 30 -1.74 -13.82 12.59
CA GLY A 30 -3.01 -13.43 11.99
C GLY A 30 -4.22 -13.55 12.91
N PRO A 31 -4.45 -14.73 13.56
CA PRO A 31 -5.56 -14.89 14.48
C PRO A 31 -5.54 -13.95 15.70
N ASP A 32 -4.37 -13.66 16.26
CA ASP A 32 -4.23 -12.76 17.41
C ASP A 32 -4.61 -11.32 17.03
N ILE A 33 -4.06 -10.82 15.91
CA ILE A 33 -4.30 -9.44 15.47
C ILE A 33 -5.72 -9.25 14.92
N TRP A 34 -6.30 -10.26 14.23
CA TRP A 34 -7.66 -10.18 13.73
C TRP A 34 -8.69 -10.13 14.85
N LYS A 35 -8.53 -11.00 15.86
CA LYS A 35 -9.39 -11.00 17.04
C LYS A 35 -9.40 -9.66 17.79
N ALA A 36 -8.27 -8.98 17.82
CA ALA A 36 -8.15 -7.65 18.40
C ALA A 36 -8.80 -6.59 17.48
N ALA A 37 -8.46 -6.60 16.20
CA ALA A 37 -8.89 -5.60 15.23
C ALA A 37 -10.42 -5.62 15.01
N SER A 38 -11.04 -6.78 14.80
CA SER A 38 -12.47 -6.87 14.57
C SER A 38 -13.28 -6.24 15.72
N ARG A 39 -12.87 -6.45 16.97
CA ARG A 39 -13.51 -5.85 18.15
C ARG A 39 -13.42 -4.32 18.15
N VAL A 40 -12.27 -3.76 17.79
CA VAL A 40 -12.07 -2.30 17.72
C VAL A 40 -12.91 -1.70 16.61
N ILE A 41 -12.93 -2.34 15.43
CA ILE A 41 -13.71 -1.87 14.28
C ILE A 41 -15.22 -1.90 14.62
N ASP A 42 -15.72 -3.02 15.14
CA ASP A 42 -17.14 -3.16 15.49
C ASP A 42 -17.55 -2.13 16.54
N ALA A 43 -16.75 -1.93 17.59
CA ALA A 43 -17.01 -0.94 18.64
C ALA A 43 -17.00 0.50 18.08
N ALA A 44 -16.10 0.81 17.15
CA ALA A 44 -16.05 2.14 16.55
C ALA A 44 -17.25 2.41 15.65
N VAL A 45 -17.64 1.44 14.82
CA VAL A 45 -18.84 1.52 13.97
C VAL A 45 -20.11 1.66 14.81
N GLU A 46 -20.27 0.83 15.84
CA GLU A 46 -21.40 0.92 16.78
C GLU A 46 -21.49 2.32 17.40
N LYS A 47 -20.37 2.85 17.87
CA LYS A 47 -20.31 4.16 18.53
C LYS A 47 -20.53 5.32 17.56
N ALA A 48 -19.97 5.26 16.36
CA ALA A 48 -20.09 6.32 15.36
C ALA A 48 -21.53 6.47 14.86
N TYR A 49 -22.25 5.36 14.70
CA TYR A 49 -23.55 5.33 14.05
C TYR A 49 -24.70 4.88 14.96
N ASN A 50 -24.47 4.80 16.28
CA ASN A 50 -25.49 4.46 17.29
C ASN A 50 -26.27 3.17 16.97
N GLY A 51 -25.60 2.15 16.41
CA GLY A 51 -26.17 0.88 16.00
C GLY A 51 -26.96 0.89 14.68
N GLU A 52 -26.98 2.01 13.96
CA GLU A 52 -27.61 2.11 12.65
C GLU A 52 -26.78 1.43 11.54
N LYS A 53 -25.48 1.25 11.79
CA LYS A 53 -24.58 0.54 10.90
C LYS A 53 -23.82 -0.55 11.64
N ARG A 54 -23.55 -1.64 10.96
CA ARG A 54 -22.69 -2.73 11.43
C ARG A 54 -22.05 -3.48 10.26
N ILE A 55 -20.98 -4.22 10.49
CA ILE A 55 -20.35 -5.08 9.49
C ILE A 55 -20.72 -6.53 9.77
N GLU A 56 -21.15 -7.25 8.75
CA GLU A 56 -21.27 -8.70 8.78
C GLU A 56 -19.99 -9.33 8.22
N TRP A 57 -19.20 -9.91 9.10
CA TRP A 57 -17.91 -10.51 8.73
C TRP A 57 -18.10 -11.93 8.19
N LYS A 58 -17.57 -12.20 6.99
CA LYS A 58 -17.61 -13.52 6.32
C LYS A 58 -16.21 -14.09 6.19
N GLU A 59 -15.88 -15.12 6.98
CA GLU A 59 -14.57 -15.78 6.84
C GLU A 59 -14.44 -16.48 5.48
N VAL A 60 -13.30 -16.26 4.81
CA VAL A 60 -12.85 -16.99 3.63
C VAL A 60 -11.45 -17.52 3.85
N LEU A 61 -11.11 -18.66 3.24
CA LEU A 61 -9.91 -19.40 3.56
C LEU A 61 -8.75 -19.07 2.62
N ALA A 62 -7.58 -18.78 3.17
CA ALA A 62 -6.31 -18.75 2.46
C ALA A 62 -5.16 -19.10 3.43
N GLY A 63 -4.00 -19.48 2.88
CA GLY A 63 -2.82 -19.83 3.66
C GLY A 63 -2.89 -21.21 4.29
N GLN A 64 -2.25 -21.37 5.44
CA GLN A 64 -2.13 -22.67 6.12
C GLN A 64 -3.50 -23.26 6.50
N LYS A 65 -4.42 -22.43 7.02
CA LYS A 65 -5.78 -22.89 7.37
C LYS A 65 -6.54 -23.43 6.17
N ALA A 66 -6.40 -22.80 5.01
CA ALA A 66 -7.00 -23.28 3.78
C ALA A 66 -6.40 -24.63 3.38
N PHE A 67 -5.08 -24.74 3.37
CA PHE A 67 -4.38 -25.98 3.01
C PHE A 67 -4.76 -27.14 3.92
N ASP A 68 -4.81 -26.92 5.22
CA ASP A 68 -5.17 -27.95 6.22
C ASP A 68 -6.64 -28.41 6.06
N THR A 69 -7.50 -27.55 5.54
CA THR A 69 -8.95 -27.81 5.42
C THR A 69 -9.32 -28.38 4.05
N THR A 70 -8.73 -27.87 2.98
CA THR A 70 -9.13 -28.13 1.60
C THR A 70 -8.05 -28.81 0.74
N GLY A 71 -6.80 -28.76 1.17
CA GLY A 71 -5.62 -29.17 0.39
C GLY A 71 -5.10 -28.10 -0.57
N GLU A 72 -5.72 -26.91 -0.61
CA GLU A 72 -5.35 -25.79 -1.46
C GLU A 72 -4.94 -24.58 -0.63
N TRP A 73 -3.85 -23.90 -1.02
CA TRP A 73 -3.37 -22.70 -0.32
C TRP A 73 -4.24 -21.46 -0.57
N LEU A 74 -4.88 -21.40 -1.71
CA LEU A 74 -5.82 -20.36 -2.12
C LEU A 74 -6.97 -20.99 -2.90
N PRO A 75 -8.05 -21.42 -2.23
CA PRO A 75 -9.21 -22.02 -2.88
C PRO A 75 -9.90 -21.05 -3.85
N GLN A 76 -10.40 -21.58 -4.98
CA GLN A 76 -11.13 -20.78 -5.95
C GLN A 76 -12.36 -20.10 -5.33
N GLU A 77 -13.04 -20.76 -4.39
CA GLU A 77 -14.19 -20.19 -3.65
C GLU A 77 -13.83 -18.88 -2.94
N THR A 78 -12.61 -18.75 -2.41
CA THR A 78 -12.14 -17.51 -1.77
C THR A 78 -12.05 -16.38 -2.79
N LEU A 79 -11.46 -16.64 -3.95
CA LEU A 79 -11.36 -15.66 -5.04
C LEU A 79 -12.75 -15.25 -5.54
N ASP A 80 -13.63 -16.21 -5.76
CA ASP A 80 -15.00 -15.96 -6.24
C ASP A 80 -15.80 -15.17 -5.21
N THR A 81 -15.66 -15.48 -3.92
CA THR A 81 -16.29 -14.72 -2.84
C THR A 81 -15.79 -13.27 -2.80
N ILE A 82 -14.48 -13.04 -2.87
CA ILE A 82 -13.96 -11.67 -2.87
C ILE A 82 -14.41 -10.91 -4.13
N LYS A 83 -14.42 -11.55 -5.30
CA LYS A 83 -14.97 -10.95 -6.53
C LYS A 83 -16.45 -10.57 -6.38
N GLU A 84 -17.22 -11.39 -5.71
CA GLU A 84 -18.66 -11.16 -5.51
C GLU A 84 -18.95 -10.01 -4.53
N TYR A 85 -18.14 -9.88 -3.46
CA TYR A 85 -18.39 -8.92 -2.37
C TYR A 85 -17.57 -7.63 -2.48
N LEU A 86 -16.66 -7.52 -3.44
CA LEU A 86 -15.80 -6.39 -3.78
C LEU A 86 -14.73 -6.04 -2.74
N ILE A 87 -15.10 -5.93 -1.48
CA ILE A 87 -14.25 -5.46 -0.39
C ILE A 87 -13.89 -6.61 0.55
N ALA A 88 -12.62 -6.75 0.90
CA ALA A 88 -12.17 -7.74 1.87
C ALA A 88 -11.09 -7.18 2.80
N VAL A 89 -10.94 -7.82 3.98
CA VAL A 89 -9.81 -7.59 4.90
C VAL A 89 -8.97 -8.86 4.97
N LYS A 90 -7.65 -8.71 5.05
CA LYS A 90 -6.74 -9.86 5.03
C LYS A 90 -5.63 -9.72 6.08
N GLY A 91 -5.44 -10.76 6.86
CA GLY A 91 -4.25 -10.96 7.70
C GLY A 91 -3.02 -11.37 6.88
N PRO A 92 -1.85 -11.50 7.53
CA PRO A 92 -0.62 -11.90 6.86
C PRO A 92 -0.70 -13.37 6.40
N LEU A 93 -0.13 -13.67 5.22
CA LEU A 93 -0.10 -15.02 4.66
C LEU A 93 1.34 -15.51 4.50
N THR A 94 1.57 -16.78 4.83
CA THR A 94 2.83 -17.48 4.58
C THR A 94 2.87 -17.93 3.12
N THR A 95 3.98 -17.64 2.43
CA THR A 95 4.26 -18.25 1.15
C THR A 95 5.02 -19.56 1.40
N PRO A 96 4.53 -20.72 0.94
CA PRO A 96 5.22 -22.00 1.13
C PRO A 96 6.61 -21.97 0.49
N ILE A 97 7.61 -22.45 1.21
CA ILE A 97 8.99 -22.57 0.69
C ILE A 97 9.09 -23.87 -0.12
N GLY A 98 9.30 -23.78 -1.43
CA GLY A 98 9.48 -24.91 -2.34
C GLY A 98 8.30 -25.13 -3.29
N GLY A 99 8.52 -25.95 -4.33
CA GLY A 99 7.48 -26.36 -5.26
C GLY A 99 7.02 -25.30 -6.31
N GLY A 100 7.71 -24.16 -6.44
CA GLY A 100 7.35 -23.14 -7.44
C GLY A 100 6.03 -22.41 -7.16
N ILE A 101 5.53 -22.47 -5.93
CA ILE A 101 4.30 -21.76 -5.52
C ILE A 101 4.61 -20.26 -5.42
N ARG A 102 3.85 -19.47 -6.18
CA ARG A 102 3.92 -17.99 -6.10
C ARG A 102 3.42 -17.51 -4.74
N SER A 103 3.88 -16.33 -4.33
CA SER A 103 3.33 -15.64 -3.17
C SER A 103 1.80 -15.53 -3.26
N LEU A 104 1.10 -15.98 -2.22
CA LEU A 104 -0.37 -15.91 -2.16
C LEU A 104 -0.85 -14.46 -2.22
N ASN A 105 -0.08 -13.53 -1.66
CA ASN A 105 -0.37 -12.10 -1.76
C ASN A 105 -0.31 -11.60 -3.22
N VAL A 106 0.73 -12.01 -3.95
CA VAL A 106 0.87 -11.67 -5.39
C VAL A 106 -0.26 -12.31 -6.21
N ALA A 107 -0.63 -13.57 -5.92
CA ALA A 107 -1.73 -14.23 -6.60
C ALA A 107 -3.05 -13.46 -6.41
N LEU A 108 -3.41 -13.08 -5.18
CA LEU A 108 -4.62 -12.28 -4.91
C LEU A 108 -4.62 -10.94 -5.68
N ARG A 109 -3.49 -10.24 -5.71
CA ARG A 109 -3.34 -8.95 -6.41
C ARG A 109 -3.52 -9.09 -7.92
N GLN A 110 -2.96 -10.17 -8.51
CA GLN A 110 -3.04 -10.42 -9.96
C GLN A 110 -4.42 -10.95 -10.38
N GLU A 111 -4.98 -11.92 -9.65
CA GLU A 111 -6.27 -12.55 -9.98
C GLU A 111 -7.46 -11.58 -9.86
N LEU A 112 -7.35 -10.58 -9.01
CA LEU A 112 -8.35 -9.52 -8.81
C LEU A 112 -7.97 -8.21 -9.50
N ASP A 113 -6.86 -8.18 -10.21
CA ASP A 113 -6.28 -7.00 -10.87
C ASP A 113 -6.22 -5.77 -9.94
N LEU A 114 -5.76 -5.96 -8.70
CA LEU A 114 -5.63 -4.89 -7.71
C LEU A 114 -4.37 -4.06 -8.03
N PHE A 115 -4.45 -3.21 -9.03
CA PHE A 115 -3.30 -2.56 -9.65
C PHE A 115 -2.63 -1.48 -8.79
N THR A 116 -3.28 -1.01 -7.74
CA THR A 116 -2.70 -0.04 -6.80
C THR A 116 -2.50 -0.65 -5.43
N CYS A 117 -1.27 -0.68 -4.94
CA CYS A 117 -0.96 -0.89 -3.53
C CYS A 117 -0.83 0.48 -2.86
N LEU A 118 -1.83 0.82 -2.04
CA LEU A 118 -1.91 2.08 -1.31
C LEU A 118 -1.32 1.90 0.08
N ARG A 119 -0.30 2.69 0.42
CA ARG A 119 0.39 2.65 1.72
C ARG A 119 0.58 4.07 2.27
N PRO A 120 -0.37 4.59 3.06
CA PRO A 120 -0.18 5.83 3.81
C PRO A 120 0.86 5.62 4.91
N VAL A 121 1.76 6.58 5.05
CA VAL A 121 2.81 6.58 6.08
C VAL A 121 2.80 7.92 6.78
N ARG A 122 2.38 7.95 8.03
CA ARG A 122 2.43 9.13 8.90
C ARG A 122 2.85 8.75 10.29
N TRP A 123 3.43 9.71 11.00
CA TRP A 123 3.79 9.51 12.40
C TRP A 123 2.62 9.82 13.32
N PHE A 124 2.38 8.96 14.30
CA PHE A 124 1.44 9.17 15.40
C PHE A 124 2.19 9.72 16.60
N LYS A 125 1.63 10.75 17.23
CA LYS A 125 2.26 11.45 18.36
C LYS A 125 2.60 10.47 19.49
N GLY A 126 3.88 10.48 19.89
CA GLY A 126 4.38 9.62 20.97
C GLY A 126 5.00 8.31 20.50
N VAL A 127 4.80 7.90 19.26
CA VAL A 127 5.43 6.69 18.71
C VAL A 127 6.96 6.87 18.67
N PRO A 128 7.74 5.90 19.18
CA PRO A 128 9.19 5.92 19.08
C PRO A 128 9.66 5.92 17.63
N SER A 129 10.66 6.75 17.31
CA SER A 129 11.18 6.89 15.97
C SER A 129 12.71 6.99 15.96
N PRO A 130 13.40 6.41 14.97
CA PRO A 130 14.84 6.55 14.80
C PRO A 130 15.26 7.90 14.20
N VAL A 131 14.30 8.67 13.65
CA VAL A 131 14.59 9.99 13.06
C VAL A 131 14.25 11.13 14.02
N LYS A 132 14.89 12.28 13.83
CA LYS A 132 14.75 13.43 14.75
C LYS A 132 13.39 14.13 14.64
N ARG A 133 12.78 14.11 13.47
CA ARG A 133 11.55 14.85 13.16
C ARG A 133 10.55 13.94 12.41
N PRO A 134 10.06 12.88 13.06
CA PRO A 134 9.13 11.96 12.41
C PRO A 134 7.80 12.61 12.04
N GLN A 135 7.41 13.70 12.70
CA GLN A 135 6.22 14.49 12.40
C GLN A 135 6.25 15.15 11.00
N ASP A 136 7.41 15.24 10.36
CA ASP A 136 7.54 15.74 9.00
C ASP A 136 7.22 14.66 7.93
N VAL A 137 7.03 13.41 8.34
CA VAL A 137 6.66 12.31 7.48
C VAL A 137 5.14 12.18 7.44
N ASP A 138 4.55 12.54 6.33
CA ASP A 138 3.14 12.33 5.98
C ASP A 138 3.05 12.12 4.47
N MET A 139 3.24 10.88 4.04
CA MET A 139 3.26 10.50 2.63
C MET A 139 2.27 9.39 2.35
N VAL A 140 1.75 9.36 1.14
CA VAL A 140 0.90 8.28 0.65
C VAL A 140 1.55 7.64 -0.57
N ILE A 141 1.90 6.37 -0.46
CA ILE A 141 2.58 5.63 -1.52
C ILE A 141 1.54 4.92 -2.39
N PHE A 142 1.55 5.22 -3.67
CA PHE A 142 0.86 4.49 -4.73
C PHE A 142 1.89 3.61 -5.43
N ARG A 143 2.00 2.37 -4.98
CA ARG A 143 2.89 1.36 -5.51
C ARG A 143 2.18 0.60 -6.62
N GLU A 144 2.80 0.48 -7.79
CA GLU A 144 2.36 -0.45 -8.84
C GLU A 144 2.31 -1.88 -8.27
N ASN A 145 1.35 -2.69 -8.68
CA ASN A 145 1.05 -3.92 -7.96
C ASN A 145 0.88 -5.17 -8.85
N THR A 146 0.97 -5.05 -10.16
CA THR A 146 0.66 -6.15 -11.12
C THR A 146 1.78 -6.46 -12.10
N GLU A 147 2.73 -5.56 -12.27
CA GLU A 147 3.85 -5.65 -13.20
C GLU A 147 5.21 -5.65 -12.48
N ASP A 148 6.23 -5.16 -13.16
CA ASP A 148 7.61 -5.08 -12.70
C ASP A 148 8.21 -6.49 -12.55
N ILE A 149 9.27 -6.64 -11.80
CA ILE A 149 9.86 -7.96 -11.50
C ILE A 149 8.91 -8.88 -10.73
N TYR A 150 7.88 -8.32 -10.10
CA TYR A 150 6.81 -9.07 -9.43
C TYR A 150 5.89 -9.84 -10.39
N ALA A 151 6.00 -9.60 -11.70
CA ALA A 151 5.38 -10.47 -12.72
C ALA A 151 5.88 -11.92 -12.63
N GLY A 152 7.05 -12.15 -11.99
CA GLY A 152 7.58 -13.47 -11.71
C GLY A 152 8.08 -14.19 -12.97
N ILE A 153 8.51 -13.45 -13.97
CA ILE A 153 9.09 -14.01 -15.20
C ILE A 153 10.59 -14.19 -14.96
N GLU A 154 10.95 -15.37 -14.46
CA GLU A 154 12.33 -15.70 -14.10
C GLU A 154 12.75 -17.07 -14.67
N PHE A 155 14.03 -17.15 -15.04
CA PHE A 155 14.65 -18.36 -15.54
C PHE A 155 15.91 -18.67 -14.74
N LYS A 156 15.88 -19.83 -14.08
CA LYS A 156 16.96 -20.26 -13.19
C LYS A 156 18.21 -20.62 -13.99
N GLU A 157 19.38 -20.27 -13.48
CA GLU A 157 20.68 -20.64 -14.03
C GLU A 157 20.80 -22.15 -14.24
N GLY A 158 21.53 -22.59 -15.26
CA GLY A 158 21.79 -23.99 -15.59
C GLY A 158 20.61 -24.74 -16.24
N THR A 159 19.40 -24.14 -16.32
CA THR A 159 18.24 -24.77 -16.97
C THR A 159 18.25 -24.65 -18.49
N THR A 160 17.49 -25.51 -19.17
CA THR A 160 17.33 -25.44 -20.63
C THR A 160 16.61 -24.16 -21.04
N GLU A 161 15.68 -23.69 -20.22
CA GLU A 161 14.87 -22.48 -20.44
C GLU A 161 15.74 -21.23 -20.43
N VAL A 162 16.61 -21.05 -19.42
CA VAL A 162 17.49 -19.88 -19.35
C VAL A 162 18.49 -19.85 -20.51
N LYS A 163 18.99 -21.03 -20.96
CA LYS A 163 19.88 -21.12 -22.12
C LYS A 163 19.20 -20.62 -23.39
N LYS A 164 17.92 -21.01 -23.61
CA LYS A 164 17.13 -20.50 -24.74
C LYS A 164 16.94 -18.98 -24.69
N VAL A 165 16.66 -18.43 -23.51
CA VAL A 165 16.49 -16.99 -23.33
C VAL A 165 17.81 -16.26 -23.59
N ILE A 166 18.93 -16.74 -23.06
CA ILE A 166 20.24 -16.14 -23.24
C ILE A 166 20.64 -16.21 -24.71
N ASP A 167 20.48 -17.37 -25.38
CA ASP A 167 20.77 -17.55 -26.80
C ASP A 167 19.96 -16.58 -27.67
N PHE A 168 18.65 -16.43 -27.39
CA PHE A 168 17.79 -15.47 -28.07
C PHE A 168 18.29 -14.04 -27.87
N LEU A 169 18.57 -13.64 -26.62
CA LEU A 169 19.06 -12.30 -26.34
C LEU A 169 20.38 -11.99 -27.01
N GLN A 170 21.33 -12.94 -27.04
CA GLN A 170 22.63 -12.73 -27.61
C GLN A 170 22.65 -12.82 -29.16
N ASN A 171 21.99 -13.84 -29.72
CA ASN A 171 22.09 -14.14 -31.13
C ASN A 171 21.03 -13.43 -31.98
N GLU A 172 19.82 -13.24 -31.47
CA GLU A 172 18.74 -12.58 -32.21
C GLU A 172 18.65 -11.09 -31.87
N MET A 173 18.82 -10.72 -30.57
CA MET A 173 18.67 -9.36 -30.10
C MET A 173 20.01 -8.61 -29.99
N GLY A 174 21.14 -9.28 -30.15
CA GLY A 174 22.46 -8.66 -30.09
C GLY A 174 22.91 -8.18 -28.71
N ALA A 175 22.35 -8.73 -27.64
CA ALA A 175 22.72 -8.39 -26.28
C ALA A 175 24.06 -9.02 -25.87
N THR A 176 25.16 -8.30 -26.05
CA THR A 176 26.53 -8.81 -25.84
C THR A 176 27.03 -8.67 -24.40
N ASN A 177 26.29 -8.07 -23.53
CA ASN A 177 26.71 -7.68 -22.18
C ASN A 177 26.22 -8.61 -21.06
N ILE A 178 25.76 -9.83 -21.38
CA ILE A 178 25.58 -10.89 -20.40
C ILE A 178 26.96 -11.50 -20.12
N ARG A 179 27.58 -11.11 -19.03
CA ARG A 179 29.00 -11.36 -18.76
C ARG A 179 29.33 -12.83 -18.54
N PHE A 180 28.43 -13.57 -17.90
CA PHE A 180 28.60 -14.99 -17.54
C PHE A 180 27.37 -15.81 -17.96
N PRO A 181 27.16 -16.05 -19.28
CA PRO A 181 25.96 -16.67 -19.82
C PRO A 181 25.69 -18.08 -19.25
N GLU A 182 26.75 -18.86 -18.98
CA GLU A 182 26.60 -20.24 -18.46
C GLU A 182 26.08 -20.34 -17.03
N THR A 183 26.25 -19.28 -16.24
CA THR A 183 25.90 -19.25 -14.81
C THR A 183 24.97 -18.10 -14.43
N SER A 184 24.38 -17.45 -15.42
CA SER A 184 23.41 -16.38 -15.18
C SER A 184 21.98 -16.90 -15.09
N GLY A 185 21.24 -16.45 -14.09
CA GLY A 185 19.79 -16.43 -14.13
C GLY A 185 19.30 -15.17 -14.84
N ILE A 186 18.09 -15.19 -15.40
CA ILE A 186 17.47 -14.05 -16.10
C ILE A 186 16.11 -13.77 -15.50
N GLY A 187 15.87 -12.50 -15.13
CA GLY A 187 14.56 -11.97 -14.73
C GLY A 187 14.11 -10.89 -15.71
N ILE A 188 12.81 -10.83 -15.97
CA ILE A 188 12.21 -9.88 -16.91
C ILE A 188 11.35 -8.88 -16.13
N LYS A 189 11.55 -7.58 -16.43
CA LYS A 189 10.84 -6.45 -15.84
C LYS A 189 9.88 -5.83 -16.87
N PRO A 190 8.63 -6.28 -16.98
CA PRO A 190 7.63 -5.62 -17.82
C PRO A 190 7.14 -4.34 -17.14
N VAL A 191 6.99 -3.27 -17.92
CA VAL A 191 6.36 -2.01 -17.52
C VAL A 191 5.54 -1.53 -18.68
N SER A 192 4.22 -1.42 -18.50
CA SER A 192 3.30 -1.00 -19.56
C SER A 192 2.85 0.45 -19.42
N LYS A 193 2.40 1.01 -20.55
CA LYS A 193 1.78 2.33 -20.55
C LYS A 193 0.46 2.33 -19.80
N GLU A 194 -0.38 1.33 -20.04
CA GLU A 194 -1.68 1.17 -19.42
C GLU A 194 -1.57 0.98 -17.90
N GLY A 195 -0.65 0.13 -17.44
CA GLY A 195 -0.38 -0.07 -16.02
C GLY A 195 0.12 1.20 -15.33
N THR A 196 0.97 1.97 -16.01
CA THR A 196 1.45 3.27 -15.53
C THR A 196 0.33 4.29 -15.46
N GLU A 197 -0.43 4.45 -16.54
CA GLU A 197 -1.48 5.47 -16.63
C GLU A 197 -2.56 5.26 -15.56
N ARG A 198 -3.05 4.04 -15.37
CA ARG A 198 -4.08 3.75 -14.35
C ARG A 198 -3.58 4.01 -12.93
N LEU A 199 -2.32 3.71 -12.63
CA LEU A 199 -1.72 3.98 -11.33
C LEU A 199 -1.55 5.49 -11.08
N VAL A 200 -0.97 6.21 -12.05
CA VAL A 200 -0.72 7.66 -11.93
C VAL A 200 -2.04 8.43 -11.87
N ARG A 201 -3.05 8.03 -12.67
CA ARG A 201 -4.40 8.59 -12.60
C ARG A 201 -4.99 8.47 -11.20
N ALA A 202 -4.91 7.29 -10.60
CA ALA A 202 -5.39 7.06 -9.25
C ALA A 202 -4.65 7.93 -8.21
N ALA A 203 -3.33 8.09 -8.36
CA ALA A 203 -2.53 8.92 -7.46
C ALA A 203 -2.86 10.42 -7.58
N ILE A 204 -3.06 10.94 -8.79
CA ILE A 204 -3.44 12.34 -9.02
C ILE A 204 -4.86 12.60 -8.51
N GLN A 205 -5.81 11.70 -8.82
CA GLN A 205 -7.20 11.83 -8.33
C GLN A 205 -7.22 11.81 -6.80
N TYR A 206 -6.49 10.90 -6.16
CA TYR A 206 -6.36 10.88 -4.71
C TYR A 206 -5.80 12.19 -4.16
N ALA A 207 -4.78 12.76 -4.81
CA ALA A 207 -4.20 14.04 -4.38
C ALA A 207 -5.22 15.17 -4.45
N ILE A 208 -6.04 15.20 -5.48
CA ILE A 208 -7.13 16.20 -5.65
C ILE A 208 -8.19 16.02 -4.56
N ASP A 209 -8.72 14.80 -4.41
CA ASP A 209 -9.82 14.48 -3.48
C ASP A 209 -9.43 14.70 -2.00
N ASN A 210 -8.14 14.53 -1.68
CA ASN A 210 -7.63 14.67 -0.32
C ASN A 210 -6.86 15.99 -0.09
N ASN A 211 -6.94 16.95 -0.99
CA ASN A 211 -6.26 18.25 -0.91
C ASN A 211 -4.74 18.14 -0.67
N ARG A 212 -4.11 17.11 -1.26
CA ARG A 212 -2.67 16.92 -1.24
C ARG A 212 -1.99 17.89 -2.20
N LYS A 213 -0.72 18.22 -1.97
CA LYS A 213 -0.03 19.31 -2.68
C LYS A 213 0.75 18.84 -3.89
N SER A 214 1.24 17.61 -3.88
CA SER A 214 2.10 17.11 -4.95
C SER A 214 1.99 15.60 -5.17
N VAL A 215 2.30 15.18 -6.40
CA VAL A 215 2.54 13.78 -6.76
C VAL A 215 3.97 13.66 -7.28
N THR A 216 4.77 12.81 -6.64
CA THR A 216 6.16 12.55 -7.03
C THR A 216 6.27 11.20 -7.74
N LEU A 217 6.67 11.22 -9.01
CA LEU A 217 7.01 10.03 -9.79
C LEU A 217 8.41 9.55 -9.41
N VAL A 218 8.53 8.45 -8.67
CA VAL A 218 9.84 7.91 -8.27
C VAL A 218 10.27 6.81 -9.21
N HIS A 219 11.48 6.92 -9.76
CA HIS A 219 11.97 6.04 -10.82
C HIS A 219 13.50 5.94 -10.85
N LYS A 220 14.02 4.97 -11.58
CA LYS A 220 15.43 4.84 -11.96
C LYS A 220 15.61 4.94 -13.49
N GLY A 221 14.91 5.88 -14.11
CA GLY A 221 14.82 6.02 -15.57
C GLY A 221 16.11 6.43 -16.28
N ASN A 222 17.11 6.96 -15.56
CA ASN A 222 18.43 7.22 -16.10
C ASN A 222 19.22 5.94 -16.44
N ILE A 223 18.87 4.80 -15.81
CA ILE A 223 19.43 3.48 -16.05
C ILE A 223 18.45 2.61 -16.86
N MET A 224 17.21 2.50 -16.39
CA MET A 224 16.14 1.70 -17.01
C MET A 224 15.28 2.59 -17.91
N LYS A 225 15.85 3.01 -19.05
CA LYS A 225 15.30 4.07 -19.92
C LYS A 225 13.94 3.73 -20.51
N PHE A 226 13.73 2.46 -20.90
CA PHE A 226 12.53 2.01 -21.60
C PHE A 226 11.49 1.33 -20.70
N THR A 227 11.75 1.24 -19.42
CA THR A 227 10.82 0.80 -18.38
C THR A 227 10.53 1.94 -17.43
N GLU A 228 11.36 2.19 -16.44
CA GLU A 228 11.12 3.26 -15.47
C GLU A 228 11.24 4.68 -16.05
N GLY A 229 12.06 4.87 -17.07
CA GLY A 229 12.10 6.14 -17.82
C GLY A 229 10.81 6.40 -18.58
N SER A 230 10.23 5.34 -19.16
CA SER A 230 8.92 5.40 -19.82
C SER A 230 7.80 5.64 -18.80
N PHE A 231 7.83 4.97 -17.64
CA PHE A 231 6.91 5.23 -16.53
C PHE A 231 6.85 6.73 -16.18
N LYS A 232 8.02 7.36 -16.00
CA LYS A 232 8.09 8.80 -15.75
C LYS A 232 7.41 9.59 -16.86
N GLN A 233 7.76 9.33 -18.12
CA GLN A 233 7.24 10.09 -19.27
C GLN A 233 5.73 9.91 -19.42
N TRP A 234 5.23 8.68 -19.37
CA TRP A 234 3.79 8.41 -19.45
C TRP A 234 3.02 9.03 -18.30
N GLY A 235 3.62 9.09 -17.11
CA GLY A 235 3.03 9.77 -15.97
C GLY A 235 2.86 11.28 -16.18
N TYR A 236 3.85 11.95 -16.74
CA TYR A 236 3.74 13.37 -17.10
C TYR A 236 2.73 13.61 -18.24
N ASP A 237 2.77 12.76 -19.28
CA ASP A 237 1.85 12.88 -20.41
C ASP A 237 0.39 12.73 -19.97
N LEU A 238 0.11 11.74 -19.11
CA LEU A 238 -1.21 11.55 -18.52
C LEU A 238 -1.64 12.78 -17.69
N ALA A 239 -0.77 13.27 -16.82
CA ALA A 239 -1.06 14.40 -15.96
C ALA A 239 -1.50 15.62 -16.78
N LEU A 240 -0.78 15.92 -17.86
CA LEU A 240 -1.13 17.05 -18.75
C LEU A 240 -2.39 16.78 -19.56
N THR A 241 -2.58 15.56 -20.04
CA THR A 241 -3.70 15.23 -20.95
C THR A 241 -5.04 15.15 -20.20
N GLU A 242 -5.07 14.55 -19.02
CA GLU A 242 -6.31 14.30 -18.27
C GLU A 242 -6.58 15.35 -17.19
N PHE A 243 -5.53 15.96 -16.60
CA PHE A 243 -5.65 16.86 -15.44
C PHE A 243 -5.05 18.25 -15.68
N GLY A 244 -4.77 18.64 -16.92
CA GLY A 244 -4.01 19.84 -17.26
C GLY A 244 -4.43 21.12 -16.52
N ASP A 245 -5.75 21.32 -16.28
CA ASP A 245 -6.27 22.48 -15.55
C ASP A 245 -6.01 22.41 -14.03
N GLN A 246 -5.80 21.21 -13.49
CA GLN A 246 -5.68 20.94 -12.05
C GLN A 246 -4.25 20.68 -11.61
N VAL A 247 -3.29 20.58 -12.54
CA VAL A 247 -1.90 20.26 -12.24
C VAL A 247 -0.94 21.30 -12.81
N PHE A 248 0.27 21.31 -12.26
CA PHE A 248 1.45 21.98 -12.83
C PHE A 248 2.61 21.00 -12.77
N THR A 249 3.28 20.76 -13.89
CA THR A 249 4.34 19.74 -13.99
C THR A 249 5.73 20.35 -14.01
N TRP A 250 6.73 19.59 -13.53
CA TRP A 250 8.13 20.00 -13.65
C TRP A 250 8.61 20.03 -15.11
N GLN A 251 7.97 19.32 -16.04
CA GLN A 251 8.25 19.50 -17.46
C GLN A 251 7.86 20.89 -17.94
N GLN A 252 6.70 21.42 -17.53
CA GLN A 252 6.32 22.81 -17.80
C GLN A 252 7.27 23.80 -17.14
N TYR A 253 7.71 23.50 -15.90
CA TYR A 253 8.71 24.30 -15.20
C TYR A 253 10.00 24.39 -16.03
N ASP A 254 10.55 23.25 -16.47
CA ASP A 254 11.78 23.19 -17.25
C ASP A 254 11.66 23.92 -18.59
N GLU A 255 10.52 23.80 -19.27
CA GLU A 255 10.25 24.55 -20.49
C GLU A 255 10.26 26.08 -20.26
N ILE A 256 9.72 26.55 -19.13
CA ILE A 256 9.75 27.98 -18.78
C ILE A 256 11.20 28.39 -18.45
N VAL A 257 11.97 27.55 -17.74
CA VAL A 257 13.40 27.83 -17.48
C VAL A 257 14.17 28.03 -18.77
N GLU A 258 13.93 27.18 -19.78
CA GLU A 258 14.61 27.28 -21.09
C GLU A 258 14.22 28.54 -21.88
N LYS A 259 12.96 28.93 -21.82
CA LYS A 259 12.43 30.08 -22.60
C LYS A 259 12.59 31.44 -21.92
N GLU A 260 12.39 31.49 -20.60
CA GLU A 260 12.19 32.73 -19.84
C GLU A 260 13.09 32.84 -18.60
N GLY A 261 13.79 31.75 -18.26
CA GLY A 261 14.71 31.68 -17.12
C GLY A 261 14.05 31.19 -15.82
N ARG A 262 14.91 30.92 -14.84
CA ARG A 262 14.54 30.29 -13.56
C ARG A 262 13.55 31.12 -12.74
N ASP A 263 13.71 32.45 -12.71
CA ASP A 263 12.84 33.31 -11.91
C ASP A 263 11.39 33.29 -12.44
N ALA A 264 11.21 33.25 -13.76
CA ALA A 264 9.90 33.08 -14.37
C ALA A 264 9.27 31.73 -14.05
N ALA A 265 10.05 30.64 -14.09
CA ALA A 265 9.59 29.29 -13.75
C ALA A 265 9.18 29.20 -12.26
N ASN A 266 9.97 29.78 -11.34
CA ASN A 266 9.62 29.85 -9.92
C ASN A 266 8.30 30.59 -9.71
N ALA A 267 8.13 31.75 -10.35
CA ALA A 267 6.90 32.54 -10.26
C ALA A 267 5.69 31.77 -10.82
N ALA A 268 5.87 31.01 -11.90
CA ALA A 268 4.81 30.19 -12.49
C ALA A 268 4.40 29.05 -11.55
N GLN A 269 5.35 28.34 -10.93
CA GLN A 269 5.06 27.30 -9.96
C GLN A 269 4.38 27.85 -8.71
N GLU A 270 4.88 28.95 -8.13
CA GLU A 270 4.25 29.61 -6.97
C GLU A 270 2.80 30.05 -7.29
N LYS A 271 2.56 30.53 -8.50
CA LYS A 271 1.20 30.86 -8.95
C LYS A 271 0.31 29.62 -8.99
N ALA A 272 0.79 28.53 -9.57
CA ALA A 272 0.06 27.27 -9.64
C ALA A 272 -0.27 26.72 -8.23
N GLU A 273 0.67 26.79 -7.30
CA GLU A 273 0.47 26.38 -5.89
C GLU A 273 -0.59 27.26 -5.20
N LYS A 274 -0.58 28.58 -5.43
CA LYS A 274 -1.60 29.51 -4.90
C LYS A 274 -2.99 29.27 -5.50
N GLU A 275 -3.05 28.80 -6.74
CA GLU A 275 -4.29 28.40 -7.43
C GLU A 275 -4.79 27.01 -6.97
N GLY A 276 -4.05 26.32 -6.10
CA GLY A 276 -4.39 25.00 -5.58
C GLY A 276 -4.12 23.85 -6.55
N LYS A 277 -3.27 24.07 -7.56
CA LYS A 277 -2.87 23.00 -8.49
C LYS A 277 -1.95 22.00 -7.83
N ILE A 278 -2.12 20.73 -8.19
CA ILE A 278 -1.22 19.65 -7.75
C ILE A 278 0.09 19.75 -8.54
N ILE A 279 1.22 19.77 -7.83
CA ILE A 279 2.54 19.80 -8.46
C ILE A 279 2.96 18.36 -8.80
N ILE A 280 3.09 18.08 -10.09
CA ILE A 280 3.60 16.78 -10.59
C ILE A 280 5.10 16.92 -10.81
N LYS A 281 5.86 16.11 -10.08
CA LYS A 281 7.32 16.13 -10.12
C LYS A 281 7.89 14.73 -10.14
N ASP A 282 9.19 14.60 -10.41
CA ASP A 282 9.85 13.31 -10.36
C ASP A 282 11.11 13.32 -9.49
N SER A 283 11.52 12.14 -9.08
CA SER A 283 12.77 11.93 -8.34
C SER A 283 13.40 10.59 -8.73
N ILE A 284 14.71 10.59 -8.93
CA ILE A 284 15.48 9.35 -9.08
C ILE A 284 15.47 8.62 -7.74
N ALA A 285 15.22 7.31 -7.74
CA ALA A 285 14.96 6.51 -6.54
C ALA A 285 16.03 6.62 -5.44
N ASP A 286 17.31 6.62 -5.79
CA ASP A 286 18.39 6.77 -4.81
C ASP A 286 18.45 8.18 -4.19
N ILE A 287 18.13 9.23 -4.94
CA ILE A 287 17.98 10.58 -4.42
C ILE A 287 16.74 10.66 -3.50
N PHE A 288 15.62 10.05 -3.93
CA PHE A 288 14.41 9.99 -3.13
C PHE A 288 14.64 9.34 -1.75
N LEU A 289 15.38 8.22 -1.70
CA LEU A 289 15.74 7.55 -0.44
C LEU A 289 16.55 8.44 0.51
N GLN A 290 17.34 9.41 -0.01
CA GLN A 290 17.97 10.43 0.81
C GLN A 290 16.98 11.52 1.27
N GLN A 291 16.09 11.92 0.36
CA GLN A 291 15.15 13.03 0.62
C GLN A 291 14.11 12.67 1.68
N ILE A 292 13.63 11.42 1.74
CA ILE A 292 12.72 10.98 2.79
C ILE A 292 13.33 11.04 4.20
N LEU A 293 14.66 11.08 4.31
CA LEU A 293 15.38 11.27 5.58
C LEU A 293 15.69 12.75 5.85
N THR A 294 16.05 13.50 4.83
CA THR A 294 16.59 14.86 4.97
C THR A 294 15.54 15.95 4.79
N ARG A 295 14.51 15.69 3.98
CA ARG A 295 13.48 16.65 3.57
C ARG A 295 12.12 15.98 3.33
N PRO A 296 11.61 15.16 4.26
CA PRO A 296 10.38 14.39 4.04
C PRO A 296 9.17 15.28 3.72
N ALA A 297 9.08 16.46 4.32
CA ALA A 297 7.97 17.41 4.10
C ALA A 297 7.85 17.95 2.64
N GLU A 298 8.87 17.72 1.79
CA GLU A 298 8.78 18.09 0.37
C GLU A 298 7.99 17.09 -0.48
N HIS A 299 7.66 15.93 0.07
CA HIS A 299 6.93 14.86 -0.63
C HIS A 299 5.59 14.61 0.04
N ASP A 300 4.58 14.37 -0.78
CA ASP A 300 3.20 14.16 -0.34
C ASP A 300 2.65 12.83 -0.89
N VAL A 301 2.04 12.81 -2.07
CA VAL A 301 1.71 11.55 -2.75
C VAL A 301 2.91 11.10 -3.58
N VAL A 302 3.24 9.83 -3.48
CA VAL A 302 4.36 9.20 -4.21
C VAL A 302 3.83 8.07 -5.05
N THR A 303 4.12 8.07 -6.35
CA THR A 303 3.77 6.95 -7.23
C THR A 303 5.01 6.35 -7.85
N THR A 304 5.11 5.03 -7.89
CA THR A 304 6.31 4.33 -8.31
C THR A 304 6.04 2.87 -8.70
N MET A 305 7.02 2.26 -9.37
CA MET A 305 6.98 0.86 -9.77
C MET A 305 6.99 -0.07 -8.55
N ASN A 306 6.63 -1.31 -8.76
CA ASN A 306 6.35 -2.29 -7.71
C ASN A 306 7.52 -2.49 -6.74
N LEU A 307 8.73 -2.78 -7.22
CA LEU A 307 9.89 -3.00 -6.35
C LEU A 307 10.30 -1.74 -5.59
N ASN A 308 10.35 -0.60 -6.27
CA ASN A 308 10.68 0.67 -5.62
C ASN A 308 9.67 0.99 -4.50
N GLY A 309 8.38 0.77 -4.77
CA GLY A 309 7.31 0.98 -3.80
C GLY A 309 7.41 0.07 -2.58
N ASP A 310 7.84 -1.18 -2.78
CA ASP A 310 8.10 -2.11 -1.68
C ASP A 310 9.20 -1.58 -0.75
N TYR A 311 10.35 -1.22 -1.30
CA TYR A 311 11.47 -0.70 -0.51
C TYR A 311 11.15 0.63 0.18
N ILE A 312 10.52 1.55 -0.55
CA ILE A 312 10.23 2.91 -0.04
C ILE A 312 9.21 2.87 1.08
N SER A 313 8.14 2.09 0.96
CA SER A 313 7.11 2.02 1.99
C SER A 313 7.63 1.45 3.31
N ASP A 314 8.48 0.44 3.27
CA ASP A 314 9.08 -0.14 4.48
C ASP A 314 10.13 0.79 5.10
N ALA A 315 10.93 1.48 4.27
CA ALA A 315 11.88 2.49 4.75
C ALA A 315 11.18 3.66 5.45
N LEU A 316 10.04 4.11 4.92
CA LEU A 316 9.21 5.14 5.54
C LEU A 316 8.50 4.63 6.80
N ALA A 317 7.96 3.41 6.77
CA ALA A 317 7.35 2.79 7.96
C ALA A 317 8.32 2.74 9.13
N ALA A 318 9.60 2.42 8.89
CA ALA A 318 10.64 2.42 9.91
C ALA A 318 10.85 3.82 10.55
N GLN A 319 10.67 4.90 9.78
CA GLN A 319 10.82 6.27 10.28
C GLN A 319 9.66 6.70 11.20
N VAL A 320 8.49 6.12 11.06
CA VAL A 320 7.30 6.50 11.83
C VAL A 320 6.93 5.51 12.94
N GLY A 321 7.74 4.49 13.19
CA GLY A 321 7.56 3.55 14.29
C GLY A 321 7.62 2.07 13.91
N GLY A 322 7.71 1.75 12.63
CA GLY A 322 7.85 0.39 12.11
C GLY A 322 6.59 -0.16 11.46
N ILE A 323 6.74 -1.35 10.87
CA ILE A 323 5.67 -2.00 10.10
C ILE A 323 4.46 -2.44 10.93
N GLY A 324 4.60 -2.55 12.26
CA GLY A 324 3.49 -2.90 13.17
C GLY A 324 2.39 -1.83 13.24
N ILE A 325 2.66 -0.61 12.75
CA ILE A 325 1.70 0.50 12.68
C ILE A 325 1.47 1.00 11.23
N ALA A 326 1.98 0.30 10.24
CA ALA A 326 1.86 0.69 8.83
C ALA A 326 0.63 0.01 8.19
N PRO A 327 -0.35 0.77 7.67
CA PRO A 327 -1.50 0.22 6.96
C PRO A 327 -1.20 -0.04 5.50
N GLY A 328 -2.04 -0.88 4.87
CA GLY A 328 -2.00 -1.13 3.44
C GLY A 328 -3.35 -1.51 2.85
N ALA A 329 -3.53 -1.14 1.60
CA ALA A 329 -4.66 -1.54 0.78
C ALA A 329 -4.21 -1.89 -0.63
N ASN A 330 -4.88 -2.84 -1.26
CA ASN A 330 -4.69 -3.17 -2.67
C ASN A 330 -6.02 -2.91 -3.37
N ILE A 331 -6.05 -2.02 -4.34
CA ILE A 331 -7.28 -1.45 -4.88
C ILE A 331 -7.27 -1.49 -6.41
N ASN A 332 -8.38 -1.88 -6.99
CA ASN A 332 -8.73 -1.63 -8.38
C ASN A 332 -9.78 -0.51 -8.41
N TYR A 333 -9.36 0.70 -8.74
CA TYR A 333 -10.24 1.88 -8.78
C TYR A 333 -11.24 1.87 -9.95
N GLU A 334 -11.08 0.95 -10.91
CA GLU A 334 -12.00 0.83 -12.06
C GLU A 334 -13.17 -0.11 -11.75
N THR A 335 -12.89 -1.22 -11.06
CA THR A 335 -13.90 -2.25 -10.74
C THR A 335 -14.45 -2.16 -9.31
N GLY A 336 -13.80 -1.37 -8.44
CA GLY A 336 -14.16 -1.23 -7.04
C GLY A 336 -13.66 -2.35 -6.12
N HIS A 337 -12.93 -3.34 -6.64
CA HIS A 337 -12.35 -4.39 -5.79
C HIS A 337 -11.23 -3.84 -4.92
N ALA A 338 -11.25 -4.19 -3.63
CA ALA A 338 -10.16 -3.82 -2.72
C ALA A 338 -9.95 -4.88 -1.63
N ILE A 339 -8.67 -5.09 -1.28
CA ILE A 339 -8.25 -5.88 -0.12
C ILE A 339 -7.42 -4.98 0.79
N PHE A 340 -7.87 -4.83 2.03
CA PHE A 340 -7.17 -4.09 3.08
C PHE A 340 -6.36 -5.06 3.93
N GLU A 341 -5.07 -4.84 4.06
CA GLU A 341 -4.16 -5.81 4.66
C GLU A 341 -3.08 -5.19 5.54
N ALA A 342 -2.70 -5.90 6.61
CA ALA A 342 -1.48 -5.58 7.35
C ALA A 342 -0.26 -5.73 6.43
N THR A 343 0.70 -4.79 6.53
CA THR A 343 1.88 -4.76 5.67
C THR A 343 3.01 -5.67 6.14
N HIS A 344 2.95 -6.13 7.40
CA HIS A 344 3.95 -7.05 7.99
C HIS A 344 3.71 -8.52 7.64
N GLY A 345 4.71 -9.38 7.86
CA GLY A 345 4.62 -10.83 7.67
C GLY A 345 3.93 -11.56 8.83
N THR A 346 3.96 -12.89 8.76
CA THR A 346 3.27 -13.81 9.69
C THR A 346 3.91 -13.96 11.06
N ALA A 347 5.19 -13.58 11.23
CA ALA A 347 5.96 -13.67 12.49
C ALA A 347 5.66 -14.94 13.32
N PRO A 348 5.89 -16.15 12.78
CA PRO A 348 5.38 -17.41 13.34
C PRO A 348 5.84 -17.69 14.76
N LYS A 349 7.01 -17.18 15.17
CA LYS A 349 7.53 -17.30 16.53
C LYS A 349 6.72 -16.57 17.60
N TYR A 350 5.84 -15.66 17.20
CA TYR A 350 4.95 -14.92 18.09
C TYR A 350 3.48 -15.37 18.01
N ALA A 351 3.18 -16.36 17.15
CA ALA A 351 1.83 -16.86 16.96
C ALA A 351 1.24 -17.41 18.27
N GLY A 352 0.02 -17.00 18.59
CA GLY A 352 -0.72 -17.42 19.78
C GLY A 352 -0.19 -16.86 21.11
N LEU A 353 0.82 -15.98 21.09
CA LEU A 353 1.37 -15.37 22.31
C LEU A 353 0.60 -14.14 22.78
N ASN A 354 -0.37 -13.67 22.01
CA ASN A 354 -1.14 -12.46 22.34
C ASN A 354 -0.25 -11.25 22.68
N LYS A 355 0.83 -11.05 21.92
CA LYS A 355 1.89 -10.09 22.26
C LYS A 355 2.10 -8.99 21.23
N VAL A 356 1.78 -9.26 19.96
CA VAL A 356 2.11 -8.38 18.86
C VAL A 356 1.19 -7.17 18.77
N ASN A 357 1.68 -6.09 18.14
CA ASN A 357 0.91 -4.87 17.87
C ASN A 357 -0.13 -5.11 16.77
N PRO A 358 -1.44 -4.93 17.03
CA PRO A 358 -2.48 -5.13 16.02
C PRO A 358 -2.74 -3.87 15.17
N SER A 359 -2.01 -2.78 15.38
CA SER A 359 -2.32 -1.48 14.78
C SER A 359 -2.25 -1.48 13.24
N SER A 360 -1.37 -2.30 12.63
CA SER A 360 -1.30 -2.36 11.17
C SER A 360 -2.62 -2.82 10.55
N VAL A 361 -3.21 -3.92 11.03
CA VAL A 361 -4.51 -4.39 10.51
C VAL A 361 -5.66 -3.48 10.93
N ILE A 362 -5.60 -2.86 12.10
CA ILE A 362 -6.60 -1.87 12.55
C ILE A 362 -6.58 -0.65 11.63
N LEU A 363 -5.41 -0.09 11.35
CA LEU A 363 -5.26 1.07 10.46
C LEU A 363 -5.56 0.72 8.99
N SER A 364 -5.28 -0.52 8.55
CA SER A 364 -5.73 -0.98 7.24
C SER A 364 -7.26 -1.02 7.17
N SER A 365 -7.92 -1.39 8.27
CA SER A 365 -9.37 -1.33 8.36
C SER A 365 -9.90 0.11 8.47
N VAL A 366 -9.12 1.06 9.00
CA VAL A 366 -9.43 2.50 8.91
C VAL A 366 -9.49 2.91 7.44
N LEU A 367 -8.51 2.53 6.63
CA LEU A 367 -8.54 2.78 5.17
C LEU A 367 -9.78 2.16 4.51
N MET A 368 -10.20 0.98 4.96
CA MET A 368 -11.44 0.36 4.49
C MET A 368 -12.66 1.21 4.86
N LEU A 369 -12.76 1.68 6.10
CA LEU A 369 -13.89 2.51 6.53
C LEU A 369 -13.95 3.83 5.77
N GLU A 370 -12.80 4.48 5.53
CA GLU A 370 -12.69 5.66 4.67
C GLU A 370 -13.17 5.35 3.24
N HIS A 371 -12.73 4.23 2.67
CA HIS A 371 -13.12 3.77 1.34
C HIS A 371 -14.62 3.48 1.23
N LEU A 372 -15.25 3.03 2.31
CA LEU A 372 -16.70 2.83 2.42
C LEU A 372 -17.48 4.13 2.67
N GLY A 373 -16.81 5.28 2.84
CA GLY A 373 -17.43 6.53 3.24
C GLY A 373 -17.91 6.57 4.70
N TRP A 374 -17.30 5.73 5.55
CA TRP A 374 -17.62 5.67 6.99
C TRP A 374 -16.57 6.44 7.82
N GLN A 375 -16.37 7.70 7.44
CA GLN A 375 -15.32 8.56 7.97
C GLN A 375 -15.37 8.73 9.50
N GLU A 376 -16.58 8.87 10.08
CA GLU A 376 -16.73 9.05 11.52
C GLU A 376 -16.16 7.87 12.33
N ALA A 377 -16.35 6.63 11.86
CA ALA A 377 -15.80 5.46 12.51
C ALA A 377 -14.27 5.38 12.31
N ALA A 378 -13.76 5.74 11.14
CA ALA A 378 -12.34 5.81 10.83
C ALA A 378 -11.62 6.83 11.73
N ASP A 379 -12.18 8.02 11.89
CA ASP A 379 -11.63 9.09 12.74
C ASP A 379 -11.59 8.66 14.21
N LYS A 380 -12.66 8.05 14.73
CA LYS A 380 -12.71 7.55 16.11
C LYS A 380 -11.60 6.52 16.40
N ILE A 381 -11.32 5.60 15.48
CA ILE A 381 -10.24 4.63 15.65
C ILE A 381 -8.88 5.34 15.65
N THR A 382 -8.68 6.26 14.74
CA THR A 382 -7.44 7.02 14.60
C THR A 382 -7.14 7.83 15.87
N ASP A 383 -8.12 8.59 16.37
CA ASP A 383 -8.01 9.36 17.60
C ASP A 383 -7.74 8.46 18.82
N SER A 384 -8.42 7.32 18.88
CA SER A 384 -8.21 6.34 19.94
C SER A 384 -6.79 5.76 19.96
N ILE A 385 -6.21 5.49 18.78
CA ILE A 385 -4.81 5.05 18.68
C ILE A 385 -3.87 6.14 19.19
N GLU A 386 -4.08 7.39 18.80
CA GLU A 386 -3.27 8.52 19.26
C GLU A 386 -3.35 8.71 20.78
N ASP A 387 -4.55 8.70 21.35
CA ASP A 387 -4.76 8.82 22.80
C ASP A 387 -4.13 7.65 23.58
N THR A 388 -4.27 6.43 23.09
CA THR A 388 -3.74 5.23 23.74
C THR A 388 -2.21 5.22 23.73
N ILE A 389 -1.58 5.58 22.61
CA ILE A 389 -0.11 5.71 22.53
C ILE A 389 0.37 6.86 23.40
N ALA A 390 -0.33 7.99 23.40
CA ALA A 390 0.01 9.14 24.24
C ALA A 390 -0.06 8.83 25.75
N SER A 391 -0.96 7.94 26.16
CA SER A 391 -1.04 7.44 27.55
C SER A 391 0.04 6.41 27.88
N LYS A 392 0.86 6.01 26.91
CA LYS A 392 1.95 5.03 27.03
C LYS A 392 1.48 3.61 27.40
N VAL A 393 0.24 3.26 27.15
CA VAL A 393 -0.27 1.89 27.23
C VAL A 393 -0.11 1.26 25.86
N VAL A 394 0.92 0.46 25.67
CA VAL A 394 1.36 0.03 24.34
C VAL A 394 1.85 -1.42 24.33
N THR A 395 1.94 -2.03 23.16
CA THR A 395 2.50 -3.37 23.00
C THR A 395 4.03 -3.36 23.11
N TYR A 396 4.64 -4.54 23.24
CA TYR A 396 6.06 -4.74 23.54
C TYR A 396 7.02 -3.99 22.59
N ASP A 397 6.63 -3.85 21.32
CA ASP A 397 7.45 -3.21 20.27
C ASP A 397 7.71 -1.73 20.57
N PHE A 398 6.71 -1.02 21.09
CA PHE A 398 6.85 0.36 21.54
C PHE A 398 7.32 0.45 22.99
N ALA A 399 6.81 -0.40 23.89
CA ALA A 399 7.14 -0.33 25.31
C ALA A 399 8.64 -0.40 25.58
N ARG A 400 9.37 -1.25 24.85
CA ARG A 400 10.84 -1.39 24.95
C ARG A 400 11.62 -0.13 24.53
N LEU A 401 10.98 0.81 23.87
CA LEU A 401 11.57 2.04 23.33
C LEU A 401 11.04 3.31 24.00
N MET A 402 10.08 3.17 24.95
CA MET A 402 9.41 4.29 25.59
C MET A 402 9.60 4.25 27.11
N ASP A 403 10.30 5.23 27.65
CA ASP A 403 10.47 5.34 29.10
C ASP A 403 9.12 5.49 29.82
N GLY A 404 8.89 4.63 30.82
CA GLY A 404 7.67 4.65 31.64
C GLY A 404 6.43 4.15 30.89
N ALA A 405 6.58 3.38 29.82
CA ALA A 405 5.45 2.73 29.17
C ALA A 405 4.97 1.51 29.95
N GLU A 406 3.66 1.28 29.91
CA GLU A 406 3.01 0.06 30.35
C GLU A 406 2.92 -0.91 29.15
N GLU A 407 3.65 -2.03 29.25
CA GLU A 407 3.57 -3.10 28.23
C GLU A 407 2.27 -3.88 28.43
N VAL A 408 1.44 -3.94 27.40
CA VAL A 408 0.20 -4.71 27.41
C VAL A 408 0.17 -5.75 26.28
N SER A 409 -0.69 -6.76 26.43
CA SER A 409 -0.92 -7.77 25.40
C SER A 409 -1.70 -7.19 24.19
N THR A 410 -1.72 -7.91 23.09
CA THR A 410 -2.50 -7.58 21.88
C THR A 410 -3.98 -7.33 22.23
N SER A 411 -4.59 -8.22 23.04
CA SER A 411 -6.00 -8.10 23.43
C SER A 411 -6.23 -6.94 24.40
N ALA A 412 -5.33 -6.71 25.37
CA ALA A 412 -5.45 -5.59 26.30
C ALA A 412 -5.24 -4.24 25.60
N PHE A 413 -4.38 -4.17 24.59
CA PHE A 413 -4.24 -2.98 23.76
C PHE A 413 -5.54 -2.66 23.01
N ALA A 414 -6.22 -3.68 22.47
CA ALA A 414 -7.55 -3.49 21.88
C ALA A 414 -8.61 -3.02 22.90
N ASP A 415 -8.56 -3.51 24.14
CA ASP A 415 -9.45 -3.05 25.22
C ASP A 415 -9.23 -1.57 25.53
N GLU A 416 -7.98 -1.11 25.59
CA GLU A 416 -7.67 0.31 25.80
C GLU A 416 -8.10 1.17 24.60
N LEU A 417 -7.93 0.69 23.37
CA LEU A 417 -8.46 1.39 22.18
C LEU A 417 -9.97 1.55 22.27
N ILE A 418 -10.71 0.49 22.60
CA ILE A 418 -12.19 0.54 22.71
C ILE A 418 -12.62 1.53 23.82
N LYS A 419 -11.94 1.53 24.92
CA LYS A 419 -12.19 2.47 26.05
C LYS A 419 -11.94 3.92 25.63
N ASN A 420 -10.96 4.18 24.79
CA ASN A 420 -10.58 5.53 24.33
C ASN A 420 -11.36 6.00 23.08
N LEU A 421 -12.25 5.19 22.52
CA LEU A 421 -13.18 5.65 21.48
C LEU A 421 -14.06 6.78 22.06
N LYS A 422 -14.10 7.94 21.41
CA LYS A 422 -14.87 9.13 21.84
C LYS A 422 -16.15 9.31 21.04
#